data_30d1ab3bdb987bd8aa8b8455cf7e4b8b
#
_entry.id   30d1ab3bdb987bd8aa8b8455cf7e4b8b
#
_cell.length_a   1.000
_cell.length_b   1.000
_cell.length_c   1.000
_cell.angle_alpha   90.00
_cell.angle_beta   90.00
_cell.angle_gamma   90.00
#
_symmetry.space_group_name_H-M   'P 1'
#
loop_
_entity.id
_entity.type
_entity.pdbx_description
1 polymer ?
#
loop_
_entity_poly.entity_id
_entity_poly.type
_entity_poly.pdbx_seq_one_letter_code
_entity_poly.pdbx_strand_id
1 'polypeptide(L)'
;MKINFLLPHIRLSGGVKALLEYANRLKKGGHDVRVLVPSKVPKWYQWLDKLEKRKNGLQRLDPEVVEWMDNKLAIEMFPESGECYLPNADILVASAWQNAEFASRLPIEKGKFFYFVLHYESLWTRHKNRAVKTYDLSCKMITCST
;
A
#
# COMPACT_ATOMS: atom_id res chain seq x y z
N MET A 1 -10.38 -5.62 13.87
CA MET A 1 -10.62 -5.30 12.44
C MET A 1 -9.41 -5.71 11.63
N LYS A 2 -9.62 -6.07 10.37
CA LYS A 2 -8.56 -6.32 9.39
C LYS A 2 -8.26 -5.03 8.65
N ILE A 3 -7.01 -4.58 8.69
CA ILE A 3 -6.57 -3.30 8.11
C ILE A 3 -5.38 -3.55 7.20
N ASN A 4 -5.53 -3.21 5.93
CA ASN A 4 -4.45 -3.27 4.96
C ASN A 4 -3.87 -1.88 4.71
N PHE A 5 -2.56 -1.73 4.84
CA PHE A 5 -1.82 -0.54 4.45
C PHE A 5 -1.12 -0.79 3.11
N LEU A 6 -1.41 0.01 2.12
CA LEU A 6 -0.81 -0.04 0.79
C LEU A 6 0.21 1.10 0.66
N LEU A 7 1.49 0.74 0.76
CA LEU A 7 2.61 1.67 0.66
C LEU A 7 3.23 1.65 -0.75
N PRO A 8 3.75 2.79 -1.25
CA PRO A 8 4.39 2.84 -2.56
C PRO A 8 5.75 2.14 -2.59
N HIS A 9 6.45 2.09 -1.47
CA HIS A 9 7.78 1.49 -1.29
C HIS A 9 8.14 1.42 0.20
N ILE A 10 9.28 0.79 0.52
CA ILE A 10 9.82 0.69 1.89
C ILE A 10 11.08 1.54 2.11
N ARG A 11 11.46 2.39 1.16
CA ARG A 11 12.63 3.28 1.32
C ARG A 11 12.38 4.30 2.42
N LEU A 12 13.46 4.71 3.08
CA LEU A 12 13.39 5.75 4.11
C LEU A 12 12.76 7.03 3.55
N SER A 13 11.64 7.40 4.12
CA SER A 13 10.98 8.68 3.91
C SER A 13 10.08 8.99 5.12
N GLY A 14 9.85 10.27 5.39
CA GLY A 14 8.99 10.67 6.50
C GLY A 14 7.57 10.09 6.39
N GLY A 15 7.03 10.04 5.18
CA GLY A 15 5.70 9.48 4.93
C GLY A 15 5.62 7.98 5.19
N VAL A 16 6.58 7.20 4.68
CA VAL A 16 6.62 5.75 4.93
C VAL A 16 6.83 5.46 6.42
N LYS A 17 7.69 6.24 7.10
CA LYS A 17 7.88 6.12 8.55
C LYS A 17 6.57 6.36 9.31
N ALA A 18 5.85 7.41 8.99
CA ALA A 18 4.57 7.72 9.62
C ALA A 18 3.57 6.58 9.44
N LEU A 19 3.41 6.08 8.21
CA LEU A 19 2.49 4.98 7.92
C LEU A 19 2.83 3.68 8.65
N LEU A 20 4.11 3.31 8.69
CA LEU A 20 4.56 2.13 9.44
C LEU A 20 4.35 2.30 10.95
N GLU A 21 4.54 3.50 11.48
CA GLU A 21 4.27 3.79 12.89
C GLU A 21 2.77 3.66 13.21
N TYR A 22 1.88 4.20 12.36
CA TYR A 22 0.44 4.00 12.52
C TYR A 22 0.07 2.51 12.44
N ALA A 23 0.61 1.79 11.47
CA ALA A 23 0.36 0.36 11.32
C ALA A 23 0.81 -0.45 12.56
N ASN A 24 2.00 -0.15 13.09
CA ASN A 24 2.53 -0.76 14.32
C ASN A 24 1.64 -0.47 15.53
N ARG A 25 1.18 0.77 15.70
CA ARG A 25 0.30 1.16 16.80
C ARG A 25 -1.06 0.47 16.71
N LEU A 26 -1.65 0.40 15.52
CA LEU A 26 -2.91 -0.30 15.32
C LEU A 26 -2.77 -1.80 15.60
N LYS A 27 -1.65 -2.41 15.22
CA LYS A 27 -1.37 -3.81 15.56
C LYS A 27 -1.25 -4.00 17.07
N LYS A 28 -0.53 -3.12 17.77
CA LYS A 28 -0.46 -3.13 19.24
C LYS A 28 -1.83 -2.94 19.89
N GLY A 29 -2.73 -2.20 19.23
CA GLY A 29 -4.13 -2.02 19.64
C GLY A 29 -5.05 -3.21 19.37
N GLY A 30 -4.50 -4.36 18.94
CA GLY A 30 -5.24 -5.61 18.74
C GLY A 30 -5.93 -5.74 17.38
N HIS A 31 -5.57 -4.92 16.38
CA HIS A 31 -6.05 -5.07 15.01
C HIS A 31 -5.18 -6.05 14.21
N ASP A 32 -5.80 -6.76 13.27
CA ASP A 32 -5.08 -7.55 12.26
C ASP A 32 -4.59 -6.62 11.16
N VAL A 33 -3.32 -6.23 11.22
CA VAL A 33 -2.74 -5.22 10.33
C VAL A 33 -1.73 -5.86 9.39
N ARG A 34 -1.87 -5.58 8.10
CA ARG A 34 -0.94 -5.97 7.05
C ARG A 34 -0.39 -4.75 6.34
N VAL A 35 0.89 -4.83 5.95
CA VAL A 35 1.55 -3.82 5.13
C VAL A 35 1.89 -4.43 3.78
N LEU A 36 1.35 -3.85 2.74
CA LEU A 36 1.41 -4.36 1.37
C LEU A 36 2.17 -3.36 0.49
N VAL A 37 3.10 -3.86 -0.32
CA VAL A 37 3.92 -3.04 -1.22
C VAL A 37 3.86 -3.62 -2.63
N PRO A 38 3.47 -2.83 -3.65
CA PRO A 38 3.53 -3.29 -5.02
C PRO A 38 4.99 -3.52 -5.45
N SER A 39 5.27 -4.68 -5.98
CA SER A 39 6.57 -5.05 -6.54
C SER A 39 6.57 -4.85 -8.04
N LYS A 40 7.56 -4.10 -8.55
CA LYS A 40 7.80 -4.00 -10.00
C LYS A 40 8.46 -5.28 -10.47
N VAL A 41 7.66 -6.20 -10.96
CA VAL A 41 8.17 -7.40 -11.64
C VAL A 41 8.77 -6.98 -13.00
N PRO A 42 10.04 -7.27 -13.31
CA PRO A 42 10.61 -6.99 -14.62
C PRO A 42 9.78 -7.64 -15.74
N LYS A 43 9.62 -6.95 -16.87
CA LYS A 43 8.76 -7.40 -17.99
C LYS A 43 9.05 -8.81 -18.49
N TRP A 44 10.31 -9.26 -18.42
CA TRP A 44 10.72 -10.61 -18.82
C TRP A 44 10.32 -11.71 -17.83
N TYR A 45 10.05 -11.37 -16.55
CA TYR A 45 9.49 -12.30 -15.56
C TYR A 45 7.97 -12.47 -15.73
N GLN A 46 7.30 -11.54 -16.38
CA GLN A 46 5.84 -11.56 -16.48
C GLN A 46 5.30 -12.76 -17.28
N TRP A 47 6.08 -13.30 -18.20
CA TRP A 47 5.66 -14.49 -18.96
C TRP A 47 5.89 -15.78 -18.16
N LEU A 48 7.00 -15.88 -17.38
CA LEU A 48 7.25 -16.98 -16.45
C LEU A 48 6.24 -16.98 -15.30
N ASP A 49 5.91 -15.79 -14.79
CA ASP A 49 4.93 -15.55 -13.74
C ASP A 49 3.51 -16.01 -14.16
N LYS A 50 3.18 -15.97 -15.45
CA LYS A 50 1.93 -16.57 -15.97
C LYS A 50 1.86 -18.09 -15.79
N LEU A 51 2.97 -18.78 -15.76
CA LEU A 51 3.04 -20.24 -15.54
C LEU A 51 3.11 -20.58 -14.04
N GLU A 52 3.77 -19.74 -13.22
CA GLU A 52 3.88 -19.91 -11.77
C GLU A 52 2.76 -19.24 -10.95
N LYS A 53 1.92 -18.43 -11.56
CA LYS A 53 0.84 -17.61 -10.96
C LYS A 53 -0.15 -18.33 -10.04
N ARG A 54 -0.05 -19.62 -9.90
CA ARG A 54 -0.88 -20.40 -8.98
C ARG A 54 -0.26 -20.62 -7.59
N LYS A 55 1.02 -20.29 -7.34
CA LYS A 55 1.68 -20.69 -6.09
C LYS A 55 2.28 -19.56 -5.23
N ASN A 56 2.64 -18.40 -5.80
CA ASN A 56 3.44 -17.37 -5.08
C ASN A 56 2.86 -15.96 -5.19
N GLY A 57 1.62 -15.75 -4.76
CA GLY A 57 0.94 -14.47 -4.90
C GLY A 57 1.47 -13.34 -4.01
N LEU A 58 1.79 -13.63 -2.76
CA LEU A 58 2.31 -12.68 -1.78
C LEU A 58 3.66 -13.17 -1.27
N GLN A 59 4.71 -12.39 -1.51
CA GLN A 59 6.01 -12.62 -0.91
C GLN A 59 6.07 -11.89 0.43
N ARG A 60 6.21 -12.62 1.51
CA ARG A 60 6.37 -12.06 2.85
C ARG A 60 7.83 -11.78 3.13
N LEU A 61 8.13 -10.57 3.57
CA LEU A 61 9.44 -10.17 4.05
C LEU A 61 9.40 -10.07 5.58
N ASP A 62 10.53 -10.36 6.22
CA ASP A 62 10.64 -10.21 7.65
C ASP A 62 10.51 -8.74 8.08
N PRO A 63 10.00 -8.46 9.28
CA PRO A 63 9.91 -7.09 9.80
C PRO A 63 11.26 -6.35 9.80
N GLU A 64 12.35 -7.07 10.01
CA GLU A 64 13.71 -6.53 10.04
C GLU A 64 14.21 -5.97 8.70
N VAL A 65 13.51 -6.27 7.59
CA VAL A 65 13.84 -5.70 6.28
C VAL A 65 13.79 -4.16 6.26
N VAL A 66 13.12 -3.57 7.24
CA VAL A 66 13.07 -2.11 7.45
C VAL A 66 14.16 -1.69 8.46
N GLU A 67 15.41 -1.71 8.01
CA GLU A 67 16.62 -1.49 8.85
C GLU A 67 16.63 -0.14 9.59
N TRP A 68 15.97 0.87 9.07
CA TRP A 68 15.95 2.24 9.60
C TRP A 68 14.88 2.47 10.67
N MET A 69 14.12 1.45 11.05
CA MET A 69 12.99 1.58 11.98
C MET A 69 12.70 0.25 12.69
N ASP A 70 12.34 0.32 13.96
CA ASP A 70 11.79 -0.82 14.70
C ASP A 70 10.39 -1.17 14.19
N ASN A 71 10.35 -1.97 13.13
CA ASN A 71 9.11 -2.43 12.51
C ASN A 71 8.70 -3.80 13.03
N LYS A 72 7.49 -3.90 13.56
CA LYS A 72 6.91 -5.15 14.11
C LYS A 72 6.01 -5.88 13.11
N LEU A 73 5.91 -5.37 11.89
CA LEU A 73 5.04 -5.90 10.84
C LEU A 73 5.86 -6.50 9.71
N ALA A 74 5.51 -7.71 9.29
CA ALA A 74 6.01 -8.23 8.04
C ALA A 74 5.51 -7.39 6.86
N ILE A 75 6.38 -7.13 5.91
CA ILE A 75 6.03 -6.48 4.65
C ILE A 75 5.65 -7.55 3.64
N GLU A 76 4.50 -7.44 3.04
CA GLU A 76 4.02 -8.36 2.03
C GLU A 76 4.12 -7.68 0.65
N MET A 77 4.90 -8.26 -0.26
CA MET A 77 5.04 -7.75 -1.62
C MET A 77 4.11 -8.49 -2.57
N PHE A 78 3.49 -7.76 -3.49
CA PHE A 78 2.62 -8.33 -4.51
C PHE A 78 2.93 -7.74 -5.90
N PRO A 79 2.63 -8.47 -7.00
CA PRO A 79 2.81 -7.94 -8.35
C PRO A 79 1.93 -6.71 -8.59
N GLU A 80 2.48 -5.65 -9.20
CA GLU A 80 1.79 -4.37 -9.46
C GLU A 80 0.45 -4.52 -10.25
N SER A 81 0.29 -5.61 -10.99
CA SER A 81 -0.94 -5.95 -11.73
C SER A 81 -1.88 -6.91 -10.99
N GLY A 82 -1.65 -7.15 -9.69
CA GLY A 82 -2.26 -8.28 -9.00
C GLY A 82 -3.33 -7.92 -7.99
N GLU A 83 -4.49 -7.38 -8.43
CA GLU A 83 -5.65 -7.16 -7.54
C GLU A 83 -6.08 -8.43 -6.79
N CYS A 84 -5.91 -9.61 -7.41
CA CYS A 84 -6.28 -10.89 -6.84
C CYS A 84 -5.41 -11.29 -5.63
N TYR A 85 -4.23 -10.70 -5.48
CA TYR A 85 -3.33 -11.00 -4.37
C TYR A 85 -3.59 -10.16 -3.11
N LEU A 86 -4.35 -9.09 -3.23
CA LEU A 86 -4.71 -8.30 -2.07
C LEU A 86 -5.69 -9.07 -1.18
N PRO A 87 -5.35 -9.31 0.09
CA PRO A 87 -6.25 -9.97 1.01
C PRO A 87 -7.47 -9.10 1.30
N ASN A 88 -8.61 -9.74 1.58
CA ASN A 88 -9.81 -9.04 2.01
C ASN A 88 -9.60 -8.41 3.39
N ALA A 89 -10.15 -7.22 3.59
CA ALA A 89 -10.03 -6.44 4.81
C ALA A 89 -11.31 -5.64 5.11
N ASP A 90 -11.39 -5.08 6.31
CA ASP A 90 -12.44 -4.12 6.68
C ASP A 90 -12.07 -2.71 6.21
N ILE A 91 -10.76 -2.39 6.25
CA ILE A 91 -10.19 -1.10 5.89
C ILE A 91 -8.98 -1.27 4.99
N LEU A 92 -8.92 -0.47 3.94
CA LEU A 92 -7.76 -0.30 3.06
C LEU A 92 -7.26 1.14 3.15
N VAL A 93 -6.04 1.33 3.65
CA VAL A 93 -5.37 2.63 3.70
C VAL A 93 -4.33 2.68 2.59
N ALA A 94 -4.51 3.52 1.59
CA ALA A 94 -3.52 3.71 0.55
C ALA A 94 -2.81 5.06 0.71
N SER A 95 -1.52 5.07 0.46
CA SER A 95 -0.70 6.27 0.37
C SER A 95 -0.02 6.33 -0.99
N ALA A 96 0.26 7.53 -1.46
CA ALA A 96 0.68 7.88 -2.81
C ALA A 96 -0.43 7.76 -3.86
N TRP A 97 -0.42 8.71 -4.81
CA TRP A 97 -1.47 8.85 -5.82
C TRP A 97 -1.65 7.58 -6.68
N GLN A 98 -0.56 6.83 -6.98
CA GLN A 98 -0.62 5.60 -7.75
C GLN A 98 -1.43 4.52 -7.01
N ASN A 99 -1.16 4.39 -5.71
CA ASN A 99 -1.86 3.43 -4.86
C ASN A 99 -3.31 3.86 -4.62
N ALA A 100 -3.57 5.17 -4.51
CA ALA A 100 -4.92 5.69 -4.38
C ALA A 100 -5.75 5.43 -5.64
N GLU A 101 -5.17 5.67 -6.83
CA GLU A 101 -5.81 5.35 -8.11
C GLU A 101 -6.07 3.84 -8.26
N PHE A 102 -5.16 3.00 -7.82
CA PHE A 102 -5.35 1.55 -7.81
C PHE A 102 -6.44 1.13 -6.81
N ALA A 103 -6.36 1.61 -5.57
CA ALA A 103 -7.30 1.27 -4.50
C ALA A 103 -8.74 1.68 -4.81
N SER A 104 -8.94 2.80 -5.54
CA SER A 104 -10.26 3.30 -5.91
C SER A 104 -11.05 2.37 -6.85
N ARG A 105 -10.35 1.44 -7.51
CA ARG A 105 -10.94 0.48 -8.46
C ARG A 105 -11.22 -0.88 -7.84
N LEU A 106 -10.75 -1.09 -6.61
CA LEU A 106 -10.87 -2.38 -5.94
C LEU A 106 -12.31 -2.60 -5.44
N PRO A 107 -12.77 -3.85 -5.45
CA PRO A 107 -14.07 -4.18 -4.90
C PRO A 107 -14.10 -3.99 -3.38
N ILE A 108 -15.29 -3.80 -2.84
CA ILE A 108 -15.51 -3.46 -1.40
C ILE A 108 -14.95 -4.51 -0.43
N GLU A 109 -14.82 -5.76 -0.85
CA GLU A 109 -14.26 -6.86 -0.06
C GLU A 109 -12.78 -6.64 0.28
N LYS A 110 -12.09 -5.76 -0.48
CA LYS A 110 -10.69 -5.37 -0.21
C LYS A 110 -10.57 -4.35 0.91
N GLY A 111 -11.70 -3.80 1.36
CA GLY A 111 -11.82 -2.88 2.48
C GLY A 111 -12.32 -1.50 2.10
N LYS A 112 -12.96 -0.84 3.06
CA LYS A 112 -13.35 0.56 2.89
C LYS A 112 -12.10 1.41 2.67
N PHE A 113 -12.03 2.08 1.53
CA PHE A 113 -10.85 2.82 1.11
C PHE A 113 -10.70 4.15 1.84
N PHE A 114 -9.50 4.38 2.36
CA PHE A 114 -9.02 5.65 2.93
C PHE A 114 -7.74 6.07 2.21
N TYR A 115 -7.69 7.32 1.74
CA TYR A 115 -6.50 7.89 1.15
C TYR A 115 -5.71 8.68 2.19
N PHE A 116 -4.52 8.22 2.52
CA PHE A 116 -3.61 8.91 3.42
C PHE A 116 -2.72 9.87 2.62
N VAL A 117 -3.08 11.15 2.62
CA VAL A 117 -2.40 12.21 1.88
C VAL A 117 -1.32 12.82 2.76
N LEU A 118 -0.06 12.54 2.43
CA LEU A 118 1.10 13.00 3.20
C LEU A 118 1.60 14.38 2.75
N HIS A 119 1.45 14.69 1.47
CA HIS A 119 1.84 15.96 0.85
C HIS A 119 1.14 16.13 -0.49
N TYR A 120 1.24 17.32 -1.08
CA TYR A 120 0.67 17.60 -2.40
C TYR A 120 1.54 17.00 -3.50
N GLU A 121 1.24 15.77 -3.88
CA GLU A 121 2.08 14.92 -4.71
C GLU A 121 2.28 15.40 -6.15
N SER A 122 1.35 16.23 -6.66
CA SER A 122 1.47 16.79 -8.00
C SER A 122 2.71 17.67 -8.21
N LEU A 123 3.31 18.17 -7.12
CA LEU A 123 4.56 18.94 -7.18
C LEU A 123 5.77 18.09 -7.57
N TRP A 124 5.73 16.78 -7.26
CA TRP A 124 6.87 15.88 -7.36
C TRP A 124 6.73 14.82 -8.46
N THR A 125 5.60 14.78 -9.16
CA THR A 125 5.36 13.80 -10.22
C THR A 125 5.31 14.44 -11.62
N ARG A 126 5.75 13.67 -12.63
CA ARG A 126 5.53 14.03 -14.05
C ARG A 126 4.05 13.89 -14.46
N HIS A 127 3.29 13.09 -13.73
CA HIS A 127 1.87 12.77 -14.00
C HIS A 127 0.93 13.68 -13.19
N LYS A 128 1.19 15.00 -13.20
CA LYS A 128 0.48 15.99 -12.37
C LYS A 128 -1.03 15.86 -12.42
N ASN A 129 -1.60 15.79 -13.62
CA ASN A 129 -3.06 15.71 -13.82
C ASN A 129 -3.66 14.43 -13.22
N ARG A 130 -2.94 13.30 -13.27
CA ARG A 130 -3.41 12.04 -12.63
C ARG A 130 -3.35 12.13 -11.12
N ALA A 131 -2.28 12.70 -10.57
CA ALA A 131 -2.14 12.89 -9.13
C ALA A 131 -3.22 13.83 -8.59
N VAL A 132 -3.51 14.94 -9.27
CA VAL A 132 -4.58 15.88 -8.87
C VAL A 132 -5.95 15.17 -8.87
N LYS A 133 -6.27 14.38 -9.88
CA LYS A 133 -7.54 13.64 -9.95
C LYS A 133 -7.75 12.67 -8.78
N THR A 134 -6.70 12.22 -8.12
CA THR A 134 -6.86 11.34 -6.95
C THR A 134 -7.41 12.05 -5.73
N TYR A 135 -7.33 13.38 -5.67
CA TYR A 135 -7.95 14.16 -4.60
C TYR A 135 -9.47 14.32 -4.77
N ASP A 136 -10.01 14.00 -5.95
CA ASP A 136 -11.44 14.01 -6.24
C ASP A 136 -12.08 12.60 -6.08
N LEU A 137 -11.29 11.59 -5.63
CA LEU A 137 -11.81 10.25 -5.42
C LEU A 137 -12.87 10.22 -4.32
N SER A 138 -13.92 9.43 -4.54
CA SER A 138 -14.99 9.21 -3.55
C SER A 138 -14.51 8.32 -2.41
N CYS A 139 -13.62 8.84 -1.56
CA CYS A 139 -13.07 8.14 -0.40
C CYS A 139 -12.89 9.11 0.78
N LYS A 140 -12.63 8.57 1.97
CA LYS A 140 -12.22 9.39 3.10
C LYS A 140 -10.72 9.69 3.00
N MET A 141 -10.36 10.96 3.14
CA MET A 141 -8.97 11.39 3.18
C MET A 141 -8.51 11.57 4.63
N ILE A 142 -7.27 11.17 4.87
CA ILE A 142 -6.56 11.40 6.11
C ILE A 142 -5.36 12.27 5.76
N THR A 143 -5.20 13.39 6.43
CA THR A 143 -4.07 14.31 6.24
C THR A 143 -3.31 14.47 7.55
N CYS A 144 -1.98 14.64 7.45
CA CYS A 144 -1.14 15.08 8.56
C CYS A 144 -1.08 16.61 8.52
N SER A 145 -2.19 17.28 8.84
CA SER A 145 -2.23 18.74 9.00
C SER A 145 -2.21 19.09 10.48
N THR A 146 -1.37 20.02 10.83
CA THR A 146 -1.47 20.77 12.08
C THR A 146 -2.40 21.92 11.88
#